data_847d17c304872201350755de3c80ffbc
#
_entry.id   847d17c304872201350755de3c80ffbc
#
_cell.length_a   1.000
_cell.length_b   1.000
_cell.length_c   1.000
_cell.angle_alpha   90.00
_cell.angle_beta   90.00
_cell.angle_gamma   90.00
#
_symmetry.space_group_name_H-M   'P 1'
#
loop_
_entity.id
_entity.type
_entity.pdbx_description
1 polymer ?
#
loop_
_entity_poly.entity_id
_entity_poly.type
_entity_poly.pdbx_seq_one_letter_code
_entity_poly.pdbx_strand_id
1 'polypeptide(L)'
;MSGNIKFRWFLIAFLLFTLFCSSCAWIKSNGQWSFKKRDLKSEILKNPNDYDANYDLGVAYVNRGKRFSIPSTNWKNVFFKSAIHYLEEAIRIRPKSAEAHLALGEVLGNEKVNDGFGAIKHTVIAEKLFERQNYVEGAALAKANRKVFSKKFFSFYLLGFSRIQIPESSSASFQVLLPEKNVPPS
;
A
#
# COMPACT_ATOMS: atom_id res chain seq x y z
N MET A 1 31.49 -35.87 35.02
CA MET A 1 30.17 -35.19 34.90
C MET A 1 30.23 -33.66 34.73
N SER A 2 31.37 -33.04 34.38
CA SER A 2 31.52 -31.55 34.30
C SER A 2 31.26 -30.94 32.90
N GLY A 3 31.15 -31.76 31.85
CA GLY A 3 30.98 -31.28 30.47
C GLY A 3 29.62 -30.63 30.17
N ASN A 4 28.57 -31.05 30.88
CA ASN A 4 27.21 -30.59 30.64
C ASN A 4 26.93 -29.15 31.11
N ILE A 5 27.66 -28.69 32.11
CA ILE A 5 27.44 -27.34 32.69
C ILE A 5 27.98 -26.27 31.76
N LYS A 6 29.19 -26.45 31.23
CA LYS A 6 29.81 -25.50 30.28
C LYS A 6 29.03 -25.38 28.99
N PHE A 7 28.49 -26.49 28.47
CA PHE A 7 27.66 -26.50 27.27
C PHE A 7 26.32 -25.77 27.49
N ARG A 8 25.69 -25.93 28.65
CA ARG A 8 24.46 -25.23 29.03
C ARG A 8 24.67 -23.73 29.13
N TRP A 9 25.78 -23.28 29.73
CA TRP A 9 26.12 -21.87 29.78
C TRP A 9 26.40 -21.28 28.40
N PHE A 10 27.06 -22.04 27.52
CA PHE A 10 27.27 -21.62 26.13
C PHE A 10 25.94 -21.43 25.37
N LEU A 11 25.01 -22.35 25.53
CA LEU A 11 23.68 -22.23 24.91
C LEU A 11 22.91 -21.02 25.44
N ILE A 12 22.95 -20.77 26.75
CA ILE A 12 22.29 -19.60 27.35
C ILE A 12 22.92 -18.30 26.85
N ALA A 13 24.25 -18.23 26.79
CA ALA A 13 24.95 -17.05 26.26
C ALA A 13 24.65 -16.80 24.80
N PHE A 14 24.58 -17.86 23.98
CA PHE A 14 24.20 -17.78 22.57
C PHE A 14 22.75 -17.29 22.41
N LEU A 15 21.84 -17.79 23.23
CA LEU A 15 20.42 -17.39 23.21
C LEU A 15 20.24 -15.93 23.64
N LEU A 16 20.97 -15.47 24.66
CA LEU A 16 21.01 -14.07 25.08
C LEU A 16 21.62 -13.17 24.00
N PHE A 17 22.66 -13.62 23.32
CA PHE A 17 23.28 -12.88 22.22
C PHE A 17 22.33 -12.72 21.03
N THR A 18 21.61 -13.78 20.65
CA THR A 18 20.60 -13.69 19.55
C THR A 18 19.45 -12.76 19.90
N LEU A 19 18.98 -12.79 21.15
CA LEU A 19 17.95 -11.87 21.64
C LEU A 19 18.43 -10.41 21.63
N PHE A 20 19.69 -10.17 22.02
CA PHE A 20 20.28 -8.84 22.02
C PHE A 20 20.45 -8.29 20.58
N CYS A 21 20.95 -9.11 19.64
CA CYS A 21 21.06 -8.71 18.23
C CYS A 21 19.70 -8.39 17.61
N SER A 22 18.66 -9.18 17.92
CA SER A 22 17.31 -8.94 17.45
C SER A 22 16.72 -7.61 17.97
N SER A 23 17.01 -7.28 19.24
CA SER A 23 16.60 -6.02 19.87
C SER A 23 17.24 -4.80 19.20
N CYS A 24 18.55 -4.87 18.90
CA CYS A 24 19.27 -3.79 18.22
C CYS A 24 18.71 -3.50 16.83
N ALA A 25 18.41 -4.54 16.04
CA ALA A 25 17.83 -4.38 14.71
C ALA A 25 16.42 -3.75 14.76
N TRP A 26 15.62 -4.14 15.74
CA TRP A 26 14.28 -3.58 15.96
C TRP A 26 14.34 -2.09 16.36
N ILE A 27 15.23 -1.71 17.27
CA ILE A 27 15.45 -0.33 17.71
C ILE A 27 15.88 0.54 16.52
N LYS A 28 16.84 0.08 15.70
CA LYS A 28 17.31 0.80 14.52
C LYS A 28 16.19 1.03 13.50
N SER A 29 15.40 0.00 13.20
CA SER A 29 14.30 0.12 12.23
C SER A 29 13.18 1.04 12.71
N ASN A 30 12.86 1.05 13.99
CA ASN A 30 11.87 1.95 14.57
C ASN A 30 12.37 3.39 14.64
N GLY A 31 13.65 3.61 14.94
CA GLY A 31 14.28 4.93 14.90
C GLY A 31 14.19 5.55 13.50
N GLN A 32 14.62 4.82 12.46
CA GLN A 32 14.55 5.29 11.08
C GLN A 32 13.12 5.66 10.65
N TRP A 33 12.13 4.85 11.02
CA TRP A 33 10.72 5.15 10.75
C TRP A 33 10.28 6.47 11.39
N SER A 34 10.58 6.67 12.68
CA SER A 34 10.13 7.87 13.41
C SER A 34 10.79 9.14 12.88
N PHE A 35 12.06 9.09 12.49
CA PHE A 35 12.76 10.21 11.85
C PHE A 35 12.15 10.53 10.48
N LYS A 36 12.09 9.57 9.56
CA LYS A 36 11.52 9.79 8.23
C LYS A 36 10.08 10.35 8.29
N LYS A 37 9.24 9.78 9.17
CA LYS A 37 7.87 10.27 9.36
C LYS A 37 7.84 11.73 9.84
N ARG A 38 8.70 12.11 10.80
CA ARG A 38 8.75 13.47 11.33
C ARG A 38 9.20 14.46 10.27
N ASP A 39 10.24 14.10 9.51
CA ASP A 39 10.81 14.95 8.49
C ASP A 39 9.80 15.21 7.36
N LEU A 40 9.18 14.15 6.80
CA LEU A 40 8.15 14.30 5.78
C LEU A 40 6.92 15.08 6.27
N LYS A 41 6.50 14.89 7.53
CA LYS A 41 5.43 15.71 8.11
C LYS A 41 5.82 17.19 8.24
N SER A 42 7.06 17.47 8.58
CA SER A 42 7.60 18.82 8.63
C SER A 42 7.60 19.49 7.25
N GLU A 43 7.92 18.74 6.20
CA GLU A 43 7.85 19.21 4.81
C GLU A 43 6.42 19.51 4.38
N ILE A 44 5.48 18.63 4.66
CA ILE A 44 4.05 18.83 4.38
C ILE A 44 3.50 20.05 5.14
N LEU A 45 3.92 20.26 6.39
CA LEU A 45 3.51 21.45 7.15
C LEU A 45 4.01 22.77 6.53
N LYS A 46 5.19 22.75 5.91
CA LYS A 46 5.73 23.92 5.18
C LYS A 46 5.08 24.11 3.82
N ASN A 47 4.83 23.02 3.12
CA ASN A 47 4.18 22.99 1.81
C ASN A 47 3.15 21.84 1.73
N PRO A 48 1.88 22.06 2.04
CA PRO A 48 0.83 21.04 1.98
C PRO A 48 0.62 20.48 0.56
N ASN A 49 1.01 21.19 -0.48
CA ASN A 49 0.90 20.78 -1.87
C ASN A 49 2.21 20.15 -2.41
N ASP A 50 3.08 19.69 -1.54
CA ASP A 50 4.25 18.91 -1.93
C ASP A 50 3.82 17.47 -2.26
N TYR A 51 3.86 17.14 -3.55
CA TYR A 51 3.51 15.80 -4.02
C TYR A 51 4.45 14.74 -3.46
N ASP A 52 5.76 14.96 -3.53
CA ASP A 52 6.76 13.97 -3.19
C ASP A 52 6.72 13.66 -1.68
N ALA A 53 6.56 14.68 -0.83
CA ALA A 53 6.41 14.50 0.60
C ALA A 53 5.13 13.71 0.96
N ASN A 54 3.99 14.02 0.33
CA ASN A 54 2.73 13.29 0.54
C ASN A 54 2.83 11.85 0.04
N TYR A 55 3.35 11.63 -1.16
CA TYR A 55 3.54 10.29 -1.72
C TYR A 55 4.46 9.43 -0.86
N ASP A 56 5.63 9.95 -0.51
CA ASP A 56 6.63 9.25 0.30
C ASP A 56 6.12 8.90 1.70
N LEU A 57 5.37 9.80 2.31
CA LEU A 57 4.76 9.54 3.62
C LEU A 57 3.66 8.48 3.51
N GLY A 58 2.84 8.53 2.46
CA GLY A 58 1.85 7.50 2.15
C GLY A 58 2.48 6.12 2.00
N VAL A 59 3.49 5.98 1.14
CA VAL A 59 4.25 4.73 0.93
C VAL A 59 4.94 4.26 2.22
N ALA A 60 5.50 5.19 3.00
CA ALA A 60 6.12 4.84 4.28
C ALA A 60 5.10 4.24 5.26
N TYR A 61 3.87 4.76 5.31
CA TYR A 61 2.78 4.20 6.09
C TYR A 61 2.32 2.82 5.57
N VAL A 62 2.25 2.60 4.25
CA VAL A 62 1.99 1.28 3.64
C VAL A 62 3.01 0.25 4.13
N ASN A 63 4.29 0.58 3.98
CA ASN A 63 5.38 -0.30 4.38
C ASN A 63 5.37 -0.60 5.88
N ARG A 64 5.01 0.39 6.71
CA ARG A 64 4.84 0.18 8.13
C ARG A 64 3.68 -0.76 8.45
N GLY A 65 2.53 -0.56 7.81
CA GLY A 65 1.35 -1.42 7.96
C GLY A 65 1.62 -2.87 7.54
N LYS A 66 2.33 -3.08 6.43
CA LYS A 66 2.74 -4.42 5.96
C LYS A 66 3.67 -5.13 6.94
N ARG A 67 4.62 -4.42 7.57
CA ARG A 67 5.58 -4.99 8.53
C ARG A 67 4.97 -5.29 9.91
N PHE A 68 3.85 -4.69 10.25
CA PHE A 68 3.23 -4.87 11.55
C PHE A 68 2.43 -6.17 11.57
N SER A 69 3.06 -7.26 12.05
CA SER A 69 2.51 -8.63 12.02
C SER A 69 1.66 -9.01 13.24
N ILE A 70 1.39 -8.10 14.18
CA ILE A 70 0.62 -8.45 15.37
C ILE A 70 -0.87 -8.54 15.01
N PRO A 71 -1.49 -9.74 15.02
CA PRO A 71 -2.85 -9.96 14.52
C PRO A 71 -3.94 -9.22 15.30
N SER A 72 -3.72 -8.99 16.60
CA SER A 72 -4.73 -8.50 17.54
C SER A 72 -4.81 -6.98 17.67
N THR A 73 -3.95 -6.21 16.99
CA THR A 73 -3.89 -4.77 17.20
C THR A 73 -4.54 -3.98 16.07
N ASN A 74 -5.32 -2.98 16.46
CA ASN A 74 -5.97 -2.02 15.55
C ASN A 74 -4.96 -1.10 14.82
N TRP A 75 -3.65 -1.20 15.12
CA TRP A 75 -2.59 -0.38 14.56
C TRP A 75 -2.44 -0.51 13.05
N LYS A 76 -2.69 -1.70 12.47
CA LYS A 76 -2.68 -1.87 11.01
C LYS A 76 -3.69 -0.95 10.33
N ASN A 77 -4.90 -0.87 10.89
CA ASN A 77 -5.94 0.00 10.36
C ASN A 77 -5.54 1.49 10.44
N VAL A 78 -4.86 1.89 11.50
CA VAL A 78 -4.37 3.27 11.66
C VAL A 78 -3.31 3.59 10.59
N PHE A 79 -2.36 2.68 10.36
CA PHE A 79 -1.33 2.90 9.34
C PHE A 79 -1.93 2.94 7.93
N PHE A 80 -2.84 2.02 7.59
CA PHE A 80 -3.46 2.02 6.27
C PHE A 80 -4.39 3.22 6.06
N LYS A 81 -5.14 3.66 7.08
CA LYS A 81 -5.92 4.91 6.98
C LYS A 81 -5.03 6.12 6.73
N SER A 82 -3.91 6.22 7.45
CA SER A 82 -2.94 7.29 7.20
C SER A 82 -2.32 7.19 5.79
N ALA A 83 -2.01 5.97 5.32
CA ALA A 83 -1.50 5.76 3.97
C ALA A 83 -2.49 6.23 2.91
N ILE A 84 -3.76 5.84 3.03
CA ILE A 84 -4.84 6.26 2.12
C ILE A 84 -4.91 7.78 2.06
N HIS A 85 -4.99 8.44 3.21
CA HIS A 85 -5.07 9.90 3.28
C HIS A 85 -3.93 10.60 2.52
N TYR A 86 -2.68 10.23 2.79
CA TYR A 86 -1.54 10.88 2.13
C TYR A 86 -1.41 10.51 0.65
N LEU A 87 -1.79 9.29 0.24
CA LEU A 87 -1.81 8.92 -1.17
C LEU A 87 -2.94 9.61 -1.94
N GLU A 88 -4.10 9.84 -1.32
CA GLU A 88 -5.18 10.63 -1.90
C GLU A 88 -4.76 12.09 -2.07
N GLU A 89 -4.05 12.68 -1.09
CA GLU A 89 -3.49 14.01 -1.22
C GLU A 89 -2.44 14.09 -2.34
N ALA A 90 -1.57 13.09 -2.46
CA ALA A 90 -0.62 13.03 -3.58
C ALA A 90 -1.35 12.96 -4.93
N ILE A 91 -2.42 12.18 -5.05
CA ILE A 91 -3.25 12.11 -6.27
C ILE A 91 -3.97 13.43 -6.51
N ARG A 92 -4.47 14.11 -5.48
CA ARG A 92 -5.09 15.43 -5.61
C ARG A 92 -4.11 16.45 -6.21
N ILE A 93 -2.85 16.40 -5.78
CA ILE A 93 -1.80 17.32 -6.26
C ILE A 93 -1.35 16.93 -7.67
N ARG A 94 -1.18 15.64 -7.94
CA ARG A 94 -0.74 15.11 -9.26
C ARG A 94 -1.66 13.97 -9.72
N PRO A 95 -2.83 14.29 -10.33
CA PRO A 95 -3.85 13.28 -10.69
C PRO A 95 -3.39 12.25 -11.74
N LYS A 96 -2.30 12.52 -12.46
CA LYS A 96 -1.74 11.62 -13.48
C LYS A 96 -0.52 10.83 -12.96
N SER A 97 -0.33 10.73 -11.65
CA SER A 97 0.73 9.89 -11.07
C SER A 97 0.29 8.43 -11.07
N ALA A 98 0.90 7.64 -11.92
CA ALA A 98 0.64 6.20 -12.00
C ALA A 98 1.06 5.48 -10.70
N GLU A 99 2.18 5.90 -10.13
CA GLU A 99 2.75 5.34 -8.89
C GLU A 99 1.82 5.57 -7.70
N ALA A 100 1.26 6.77 -7.56
CA ALA A 100 0.35 7.07 -6.47
C ALA A 100 -0.96 6.28 -6.58
N HIS A 101 -1.50 6.14 -7.79
CA HIS A 101 -2.66 5.29 -8.04
C HIS A 101 -2.36 3.81 -7.76
N LEU A 102 -1.19 3.30 -8.16
CA LEU A 102 -0.80 1.92 -7.89
C LEU A 102 -0.68 1.67 -6.38
N ALA A 103 0.02 2.55 -5.66
CA ALA A 103 0.19 2.45 -4.22
C ALA A 103 -1.15 2.51 -3.47
N LEU A 104 -2.06 3.41 -3.87
CA LEU A 104 -3.40 3.49 -3.29
C LEU A 104 -4.21 2.22 -3.58
N GLY A 105 -4.17 1.69 -4.80
CA GLY A 105 -4.81 0.42 -5.15
C GLY A 105 -4.34 -0.75 -4.29
N GLU A 106 -3.03 -0.83 -4.01
CA GLU A 106 -2.47 -1.86 -3.12
C GLU A 106 -3.00 -1.77 -1.68
N VAL A 107 -3.12 -0.56 -1.15
CA VAL A 107 -3.63 -0.35 0.21
C VAL A 107 -5.09 -0.73 0.30
N LEU A 108 -5.90 -0.28 -0.65
CA LEU A 108 -7.34 -0.55 -0.70
C LEU A 108 -7.62 -2.06 -0.85
N GLY A 109 -6.80 -2.77 -1.64
CA GLY A 109 -6.87 -4.23 -1.81
C GLY A 109 -6.37 -5.05 -0.62
N ASN A 110 -5.80 -4.42 0.39
CA ASN A 110 -5.33 -5.11 1.59
C ASN A 110 -6.51 -5.70 2.37
N GLU A 111 -6.29 -6.89 2.99
CA GLU A 111 -7.33 -7.59 3.76
C GLU A 111 -7.94 -6.78 4.91
N LYS A 112 -7.18 -5.85 5.46
CA LYS A 112 -7.63 -5.00 6.58
C LYS A 112 -8.46 -3.80 6.15
N VAL A 113 -8.25 -3.31 4.93
CA VAL A 113 -9.04 -2.22 4.33
C VAL A 113 -10.23 -2.81 3.58
N ASN A 114 -9.97 -3.84 2.79
CA ASN A 114 -10.96 -4.66 2.09
C ASN A 114 -11.88 -3.86 1.14
N ASP A 115 -11.36 -2.80 0.53
CA ASP A 115 -12.04 -2.06 -0.52
C ASP A 115 -11.65 -2.60 -1.90
N GLY A 116 -12.35 -3.64 -2.33
CA GLY A 116 -12.08 -4.29 -3.62
C GLY A 116 -12.39 -3.41 -4.83
N PHE A 117 -13.42 -2.59 -4.75
CA PHE A 117 -13.78 -1.69 -5.84
C PHE A 117 -12.74 -0.59 -6.03
N GLY A 118 -12.36 0.08 -4.94
CA GLY A 118 -11.30 1.09 -4.96
C GLY A 118 -9.96 0.52 -5.43
N ALA A 119 -9.60 -0.67 -4.97
CA ALA A 119 -8.39 -1.35 -5.39
C ALA A 119 -8.32 -1.59 -6.91
N ILE A 120 -9.40 -2.13 -7.48
CA ILE A 120 -9.47 -2.38 -8.93
C ILE A 120 -9.47 -1.07 -9.71
N LYS A 121 -10.28 -0.09 -9.29
CA LYS A 121 -10.35 1.23 -9.92
C LYS A 121 -8.97 1.88 -10.03
N HIS A 122 -8.26 1.98 -8.92
CA HIS A 122 -6.96 2.65 -8.90
C HIS A 122 -5.87 1.88 -9.63
N THR A 123 -5.88 0.54 -9.61
CA THR A 123 -4.94 -0.26 -10.40
C THR A 123 -5.19 -0.16 -11.91
N VAL A 124 -6.45 -0.05 -12.35
CA VAL A 124 -6.79 0.20 -13.77
C VAL A 124 -6.29 1.57 -14.22
N ILE A 125 -6.44 2.59 -13.39
CA ILE A 125 -5.93 3.94 -13.70
C ILE A 125 -4.41 3.92 -13.81
N ALA A 126 -3.74 3.27 -12.85
CA ALA A 126 -2.28 3.13 -12.86
C ALA A 126 -1.77 2.41 -14.11
N GLU A 127 -2.39 1.26 -14.48
CA GLU A 127 -2.06 0.50 -15.69
C GLU A 127 -2.08 1.40 -16.93
N LYS A 128 -3.19 2.14 -17.13
CA LYS A 128 -3.35 3.04 -18.28
C LYS A 128 -2.37 4.22 -18.27
N LEU A 129 -2.04 4.76 -17.09
CA LEU A 129 -1.08 5.84 -16.98
C LEU A 129 0.34 5.37 -17.28
N PHE A 130 0.74 4.20 -16.79
CA PHE A 130 2.03 3.59 -17.13
C PHE A 130 2.15 3.24 -18.62
N GLU A 131 1.07 2.72 -19.24
CA GLU A 131 1.04 2.47 -20.69
C GLU A 131 1.27 3.75 -21.50
N ARG A 132 0.62 4.86 -21.09
CA ARG A 132 0.82 6.17 -21.73
C ARG A 132 2.23 6.74 -21.56
N GLN A 133 2.89 6.37 -20.46
CA GLN A 133 4.28 6.76 -20.17
C GLN A 133 5.31 5.82 -20.83
N ASN A 134 4.86 4.78 -21.54
CA ASN A 134 5.68 3.70 -22.08
C ASN A 134 6.50 2.96 -21.00
N TYR A 135 6.04 2.96 -19.75
CA TYR A 135 6.68 2.24 -18.65
C TYR A 135 6.10 0.83 -18.53
N VAL A 136 6.68 -0.10 -19.26
CA VAL A 136 6.17 -1.47 -19.44
C VAL A 136 6.10 -2.25 -18.11
N GLU A 137 7.14 -2.12 -17.27
CA GLU A 137 7.22 -2.83 -15.99
C GLU A 137 6.14 -2.34 -15.02
N GLY A 138 5.92 -1.03 -14.94
CA GLY A 138 4.85 -0.45 -14.13
C GLY A 138 3.46 -0.88 -14.59
N ALA A 139 3.23 -0.89 -15.90
CA ALA A 139 1.98 -1.36 -16.49
C ALA A 139 1.74 -2.85 -16.20
N ALA A 140 2.78 -3.69 -16.33
CA ALA A 140 2.70 -5.11 -16.03
C ALA A 140 2.39 -5.37 -14.54
N LEU A 141 3.01 -4.62 -13.62
CA LEU A 141 2.75 -4.71 -12.19
C LEU A 141 1.32 -4.29 -11.85
N ALA A 142 0.85 -3.17 -12.38
CA ALA A 142 -0.53 -2.72 -12.19
C ALA A 142 -1.55 -3.74 -12.70
N LYS A 143 -1.31 -4.31 -13.89
CA LYS A 143 -2.13 -5.37 -14.49
C LYS A 143 -2.17 -6.63 -13.63
N ALA A 144 -1.02 -7.04 -13.08
CA ALA A 144 -0.92 -8.19 -12.18
C ALA A 144 -1.74 -7.96 -10.89
N ASN A 145 -1.59 -6.79 -10.25
CA ASN A 145 -2.36 -6.41 -9.07
C ASN A 145 -3.87 -6.37 -9.36
N ARG A 146 -4.28 -5.78 -10.47
CA ARG A 146 -5.68 -5.78 -10.91
C ARG A 146 -6.24 -7.19 -11.05
N LYS A 147 -5.49 -8.10 -11.67
CA LYS A 147 -5.90 -9.52 -11.82
C LYS A 147 -6.08 -10.22 -10.47
N VAL A 148 -5.15 -9.98 -9.53
CA VAL A 148 -5.24 -10.53 -8.18
C VAL A 148 -6.46 -9.99 -7.45
N PHE A 149 -6.71 -8.69 -7.48
CA PHE A 149 -7.85 -8.06 -6.82
C PHE A 149 -9.18 -8.50 -7.46
N SER A 150 -9.26 -8.55 -8.79
CA SER A 150 -10.44 -9.06 -9.48
C SER A 150 -10.76 -10.48 -9.05
N LYS A 151 -9.77 -11.38 -9.04
CA LYS A 151 -9.98 -12.77 -8.60
C LYS A 151 -10.42 -12.84 -7.13
N LYS A 152 -9.77 -12.07 -6.24
CA LYS A 152 -10.07 -12.05 -4.81
C LYS A 152 -11.49 -11.56 -4.52
N PHE A 153 -11.89 -10.45 -5.11
CA PHE A 153 -13.15 -9.78 -4.78
C PHE A 153 -14.33 -10.32 -5.60
N PHE A 154 -14.15 -10.66 -6.88
CA PHE A 154 -15.21 -11.27 -7.67
C PHE A 154 -15.50 -12.73 -7.30
N SER A 155 -14.49 -13.49 -6.88
CA SER A 155 -14.72 -14.86 -6.37
C SER A 155 -15.61 -14.85 -5.13
N PHE A 156 -15.49 -13.83 -4.29
CA PHE A 156 -16.35 -13.66 -3.12
C PHE A 156 -17.81 -13.36 -3.52
N TYR A 157 -18.03 -12.58 -4.57
CA TYR A 157 -19.37 -12.33 -5.12
C TYR A 157 -20.01 -13.58 -5.75
N LEU A 158 -19.22 -14.41 -6.43
CA LEU A 158 -19.71 -15.63 -7.04
C LEU A 158 -20.06 -16.74 -6.04
N LEU A 159 -19.38 -16.77 -4.87
CA LEU A 159 -19.60 -17.79 -3.85
C LEU A 159 -20.62 -17.40 -2.79
N GLY A 160 -20.92 -16.10 -2.62
CA GLY A 160 -21.76 -15.60 -1.53
C GLY A 160 -23.12 -14.98 -1.95
N PHE A 161 -23.29 -14.58 -3.19
CA PHE A 161 -24.49 -13.86 -3.63
C PHE A 161 -24.91 -14.23 -5.04
N SER A 162 -25.59 -15.35 -5.20
CA SER A 162 -26.33 -15.67 -6.41
C SER A 162 -27.55 -14.75 -6.66
N ARG A 163 -27.62 -13.58 -6.02
CA ARG A 163 -28.81 -12.71 -6.03
C ARG A 163 -28.56 -11.19 -6.03
N ILE A 164 -27.38 -10.73 -6.37
CA ILE A 164 -27.20 -9.30 -6.67
C ILE A 164 -27.01 -9.18 -8.16
N GLN A 165 -28.10 -8.79 -8.85
CA GLN A 165 -28.01 -8.23 -10.20
C GLN A 165 -27.08 -7.01 -10.11
N ILE A 166 -25.94 -7.07 -10.79
CA ILE A 166 -25.09 -5.89 -11.00
C ILE A 166 -25.96 -4.93 -11.82
N PRO A 167 -26.32 -3.74 -11.29
CA PRO A 167 -27.09 -2.80 -12.11
C PRO A 167 -26.22 -2.47 -13.33
N GLU A 168 -26.80 -2.55 -14.52
CA GLU A 168 -26.09 -2.20 -15.78
C GLU A 168 -25.54 -0.76 -15.76
N SER A 169 -26.05 0.10 -14.87
CA SER A 169 -25.50 1.43 -14.57
C SER A 169 -24.07 1.44 -14.03
N SER A 170 -23.55 0.33 -13.47
CA SER A 170 -22.17 0.29 -12.98
C SER A 170 -21.13 0.16 -14.09
N SER A 171 -21.53 -0.35 -15.27
CA SER A 171 -20.67 -0.37 -16.47
C SER A 171 -20.58 1.01 -17.12
N ALA A 172 -21.66 1.81 -17.04
CA ALA A 172 -21.70 3.18 -17.56
C ALA A 172 -20.85 4.14 -16.71
N SER A 173 -20.80 3.96 -15.38
CA SER A 173 -19.95 4.79 -14.50
C SER A 173 -18.45 4.55 -14.69
N PHE A 174 -18.05 3.41 -15.22
CA PHE A 174 -16.65 3.11 -15.56
C PHE A 174 -16.16 3.89 -16.80
N GLN A 175 -17.08 4.29 -17.72
CA GLN A 175 -16.73 5.10 -18.89
C GLN A 175 -16.61 6.59 -18.58
N VAL A 176 -17.33 7.11 -17.59
CA VAL A 176 -17.43 8.55 -17.28
C VAL A 176 -16.17 9.11 -16.61
N LEU A 177 -15.28 8.26 -16.05
CA LEU A 177 -14.05 8.71 -15.37
C LEU A 177 -12.80 8.81 -16.27
N LEU A 178 -12.94 8.60 -17.58
CA LEU A 178 -11.90 8.90 -18.54
C LEU A 178 -12.18 10.31 -19.08
N PRO A 179 -11.27 11.30 -18.91
CA PRO A 179 -11.43 12.58 -19.60
C PRO A 179 -11.50 12.31 -21.10
N GLU A 180 -12.59 12.77 -21.73
CA GLU A 180 -12.73 12.76 -23.17
C GLU A 180 -11.48 13.37 -23.83
N LYS A 181 -11.02 12.72 -24.89
CA LYS A 181 -9.98 13.24 -25.75
C LYS A 181 -10.44 14.59 -26.31
N ASN A 182 -9.98 15.70 -25.75
CA ASN A 182 -9.91 16.94 -26.49
C ASN A 182 -8.84 16.77 -27.57
N VAL A 183 -9.27 16.27 -28.72
CA VAL A 183 -8.53 16.40 -29.98
C VAL A 183 -8.81 17.83 -30.45
N PRO A 184 -7.80 18.71 -30.59
CA PRO A 184 -8.04 20.01 -31.20
C PRO A 184 -8.46 19.80 -32.66
N PRO A 185 -9.42 20.58 -33.20
CA PRO A 185 -9.78 20.51 -34.61
C PRO A 185 -8.57 20.92 -35.44
N SER A 186 -8.36 20.17 -36.51
CA SER A 186 -7.39 20.38 -37.60
C SER A 186 -7.50 21.73 -38.27
#